data_80dd3b753c1f2db8ada0a7a08d1d9ca4
#
_entry.id   80dd3b753c1f2db8ada0a7a08d1d9ca4
#
_cell.length_a   1.000
_cell.length_b   1.000
_cell.length_c   1.000
_cell.angle_alpha   90.00
_cell.angle_beta   90.00
_cell.angle_gamma   90.00
#
_symmetry.space_group_name_H-M   'P 1'
#
loop_
_entity.id
_entity.type
_entity.pdbx_description
1 polymer ?
#
loop_
_entity_poly.entity_id
_entity_poly.type
_entity_poly.pdbx_seq_one_letter_code
_entity_poly.pdbx_strand_id
1 'polypeptide(L)'
;MSDLCPCGSGIVFESCCEPYLIERKKPATATALMRSRYSAYALGAVDYLFKTSGPKVRKEFDAESSRKWAESATWTGIEILQETGGGTADQTGVVEFIAHYSVKDSLFDHHERAEFEKLDGEWRFIDGHIFGPAPVKREE
;
A
#
# COMPACT_ATOMS: atom_id res chain seq x y z
N MET A 1 0.07 -13.69 -21.87
CA MET A 1 0.19 -12.25 -21.87
C MET A 1 0.17 -11.70 -20.45
N SER A 2 1.15 -10.91 -20.10
CA SER A 2 1.23 -10.41 -18.74
C SER A 2 0.44 -9.12 -18.57
N ASP A 3 -0.25 -9.02 -17.44
CA ASP A 3 -1.01 -7.82 -17.13
C ASP A 3 -0.10 -6.77 -16.51
N LEU A 4 -0.47 -5.51 -16.69
CA LEU A 4 0.23 -4.42 -16.04
C LEU A 4 -0.01 -4.47 -14.55
N CYS A 5 0.96 -3.97 -13.78
CA CYS A 5 0.87 -4.01 -12.33
C CYS A 5 -0.27 -3.11 -11.83
N PRO A 6 -1.06 -3.58 -10.84
CA PRO A 6 -2.12 -2.74 -10.29
C PRO A 6 -1.63 -1.41 -9.73
N CYS A 7 -0.34 -1.30 -9.37
CA CYS A 7 0.18 -0.08 -8.76
C CYS A 7 0.28 1.10 -9.74
N GLY A 8 -0.02 0.89 -11.00
CA GLY A 8 -0.01 1.99 -11.96
C GLY A 8 1.34 2.38 -12.49
N SER A 9 2.36 1.55 -12.30
CA SER A 9 3.70 1.88 -12.76
C SER A 9 3.86 1.79 -14.28
N GLY A 10 2.94 1.08 -14.95
CA GLY A 10 3.09 0.82 -16.38
C GLY A 10 3.98 -0.37 -16.68
N ILE A 11 4.47 -1.03 -15.65
CA ILE A 11 5.34 -2.20 -15.78
C ILE A 11 4.49 -3.44 -15.54
N VAL A 12 4.80 -4.54 -16.26
CA VAL A 12 4.04 -5.76 -16.05
C VAL A 12 4.22 -6.24 -14.62
N PHE A 13 3.19 -6.86 -14.08
CA PHE A 13 3.16 -7.24 -12.67
C PHE A 13 4.35 -8.10 -12.26
N GLU A 14 4.71 -9.08 -13.07
CA GLU A 14 5.82 -9.99 -12.75
C GLU A 14 7.16 -9.28 -12.61
N SER A 15 7.29 -8.11 -13.22
CA SER A 15 8.52 -7.34 -13.14
C SER A 15 8.38 -6.12 -12.23
N CYS A 16 7.26 -5.97 -11.56
CA CYS A 16 7.00 -4.80 -10.71
C CYS A 16 6.75 -5.22 -9.27
N CYS A 17 5.49 -5.42 -8.88
CA CYS A 17 5.18 -5.69 -7.49
C CYS A 17 5.21 -7.17 -7.10
N GLU A 18 5.02 -8.06 -8.06
CA GLU A 18 5.00 -9.48 -7.72
C GLU A 18 6.22 -9.96 -6.94
N PRO A 19 7.46 -9.59 -7.31
CA PRO A 19 8.61 -10.05 -6.54
C PRO A 19 8.56 -9.64 -5.07
N TYR A 20 7.95 -8.50 -4.77
CA TYR A 20 7.79 -8.08 -3.39
C TYR A 20 6.73 -8.91 -2.68
N LEU A 21 5.59 -9.14 -3.34
CA LEU A 21 4.48 -9.85 -2.71
C LEU A 21 4.81 -11.30 -2.42
N ILE A 22 5.63 -11.93 -3.24
CA ILE A 22 6.05 -13.31 -3.01
C ILE A 22 7.38 -13.38 -2.25
N GLU A 23 7.84 -12.22 -1.76
CA GLU A 23 8.99 -12.11 -0.87
C GLU A 23 10.32 -12.57 -1.46
N ARG A 24 10.45 -12.45 -2.77
CA ARG A 24 11.73 -12.71 -3.42
C ARG A 24 12.63 -11.48 -3.39
N LYS A 25 12.08 -10.32 -3.09
CA LYS A 25 12.79 -9.06 -3.14
C LYS A 25 12.17 -8.13 -2.11
N LYS A 26 12.99 -7.29 -1.48
CA LYS A 26 12.50 -6.31 -0.52
C LYS A 26 12.47 -4.93 -1.17
N PRO A 27 11.43 -4.12 -0.91
CA PRO A 27 11.40 -2.76 -1.46
C PRO A 27 12.60 -1.95 -0.97
N ALA A 28 13.27 -1.29 -1.89
CA ALA A 28 14.47 -0.51 -1.56
C ALA A 28 14.13 0.92 -1.13
N THR A 29 12.91 1.37 -1.38
CA THR A 29 12.49 2.73 -1.02
C THR A 29 11.09 2.68 -0.41
N ALA A 30 10.74 3.77 0.29
CA ALA A 30 9.40 3.88 0.87
C ALA A 30 8.33 3.86 -0.22
N THR A 31 8.58 4.52 -1.35
CA THR A 31 7.61 4.54 -2.43
C THR A 31 7.41 3.16 -3.04
N ALA A 32 8.50 2.40 -3.19
CA ALA A 32 8.36 1.04 -3.71
C ALA A 32 7.51 0.19 -2.76
N LEU A 33 7.71 0.38 -1.45
CA LEU A 33 6.87 -0.32 -0.47
C LEU A 33 5.41 0.13 -0.61
N MET A 34 5.17 1.43 -0.72
CA MET A 34 3.81 1.95 -0.86
C MET A 34 3.10 1.33 -2.05
N ARG A 35 3.78 1.31 -3.20
CA ARG A 35 3.18 0.74 -4.41
C ARG A 35 2.88 -0.75 -4.25
N SER A 36 3.79 -1.48 -3.60
CA SER A 36 3.56 -2.91 -3.41
C SER A 36 2.41 -3.16 -2.45
N ARG A 37 2.24 -2.31 -1.43
CA ARG A 37 1.11 -2.45 -0.51
C ARG A 37 -0.21 -2.16 -1.23
N TYR A 38 -0.22 -1.18 -2.15
CA TYR A 38 -1.41 -0.93 -2.95
C TYR A 38 -1.77 -2.17 -3.76
N SER A 39 -0.78 -2.79 -4.42
CA SER A 39 -1.02 -4.01 -5.17
C SER A 39 -1.51 -5.13 -4.26
N ALA A 40 -1.02 -5.18 -3.03
CA ALA A 40 -1.46 -6.18 -2.06
C ALA A 40 -2.94 -6.02 -1.74
N TYR A 41 -3.40 -4.78 -1.57
CA TYR A 41 -4.83 -4.54 -1.38
C TYR A 41 -5.62 -4.96 -2.61
N ALA A 42 -5.13 -4.59 -3.79
CA ALA A 42 -5.84 -4.91 -5.03
C ALA A 42 -5.98 -6.42 -5.24
N LEU A 43 -5.02 -7.18 -4.75
CA LEU A 43 -4.99 -8.63 -4.95
C LEU A 43 -5.36 -9.44 -3.71
N GLY A 44 -5.64 -8.77 -2.59
CA GLY A 44 -6.00 -9.47 -1.37
C GLY A 44 -4.86 -10.14 -0.65
N ALA A 45 -3.63 -9.66 -0.86
CA ALA A 45 -2.44 -10.25 -0.24
C ALA A 45 -2.28 -9.71 1.19
N VAL A 46 -3.16 -10.15 2.08
CA VAL A 46 -3.26 -9.61 3.42
C VAL A 46 -2.01 -9.90 4.26
N ASP A 47 -1.40 -11.07 4.07
CA ASP A 47 -0.18 -11.40 4.81
C ASP A 47 0.93 -10.41 4.52
N TYR A 48 1.04 -9.96 3.29
CA TYR A 48 2.06 -8.99 2.92
C TYR A 48 1.81 -7.66 3.65
N LEU A 49 0.55 -7.25 3.76
CA LEU A 49 0.22 -6.02 4.47
C LEU A 49 0.66 -6.10 5.92
N PHE A 50 0.40 -7.25 6.57
CA PHE A 50 0.81 -7.43 7.95
C PHE A 50 2.34 -7.39 8.08
N LYS A 51 3.03 -8.13 7.22
CA LYS A 51 4.49 -8.25 7.30
C LYS A 51 5.20 -6.94 7.06
N THR A 52 4.62 -6.06 6.25
CA THR A 52 5.24 -4.76 5.95
C THR A 52 4.77 -3.65 6.87
N SER A 53 4.04 -3.98 7.91
CA SER A 53 3.61 -3.02 8.93
C SER A 53 4.58 -3.03 10.10
N GLY A 54 4.75 -1.86 10.74
CA GLY A 54 5.57 -1.75 11.92
C GLY A 54 4.87 -2.30 13.16
N PRO A 55 5.56 -2.34 14.30
CA PRO A 55 5.01 -3.00 15.49
C PRO A 55 3.69 -2.46 15.97
N LYS A 56 3.51 -1.13 15.95
CA LYS A 56 2.27 -0.53 16.40
C LYS A 56 1.10 -0.93 15.49
N VAL A 57 1.33 -0.85 14.18
CA VAL A 57 0.29 -1.19 13.22
C VAL A 57 -0.04 -2.67 13.29
N ARG A 58 0.97 -3.52 13.49
CA ARG A 58 0.73 -4.96 13.62
C ARG A 58 -0.16 -5.29 14.80
N LYS A 59 0.01 -4.55 15.91
CA LYS A 59 -0.82 -4.78 17.09
C LYS A 59 -2.29 -4.55 16.82
N GLU A 60 -2.59 -3.59 15.96
CA GLU A 60 -3.97 -3.23 15.65
C GLU A 60 -4.47 -3.86 14.36
N PHE A 61 -3.63 -4.65 13.71
CA PHE A 61 -3.96 -5.21 12.41
C PHE A 61 -5.02 -6.29 12.54
N ASP A 62 -6.08 -6.14 11.74
CA ASP A 62 -7.16 -7.12 11.68
C ASP A 62 -7.19 -7.69 10.27
N ALA A 63 -6.66 -8.91 10.12
CA ALA A 63 -6.54 -9.54 8.81
C ALA A 63 -7.90 -9.71 8.14
N GLU A 64 -8.92 -10.04 8.92
CA GLU A 64 -10.24 -10.26 8.35
C GLU A 64 -10.86 -8.97 7.83
N SER A 65 -10.75 -7.89 8.60
CA SER A 65 -11.26 -6.59 8.13
C SER A 65 -10.53 -6.14 6.89
N SER A 66 -9.21 -6.32 6.85
CA SER A 66 -8.42 -5.94 5.69
C SER A 66 -8.82 -6.76 4.47
N ARG A 67 -9.06 -8.05 4.65
CA ARG A 67 -9.47 -8.90 3.54
C ARG A 67 -10.85 -8.50 3.03
N LYS A 68 -11.77 -8.22 3.93
CA LYS A 68 -13.11 -7.82 3.52
C LYS A 68 -13.09 -6.51 2.74
N TRP A 69 -12.30 -5.57 3.21
CA TRP A 69 -12.19 -4.29 2.52
C TRP A 69 -11.56 -4.48 1.15
N ALA A 70 -10.49 -5.27 1.07
CA ALA A 70 -9.81 -5.52 -0.19
C ALA A 70 -10.77 -6.18 -1.20
N GLU A 71 -11.59 -7.13 -0.74
CA GLU A 71 -12.50 -7.84 -1.62
C GLU A 71 -13.71 -7.01 -2.04
N SER A 72 -14.14 -6.08 -1.19
CA SER A 72 -15.33 -5.29 -1.49
C SER A 72 -15.04 -4.13 -2.43
N ALA A 73 -13.79 -3.79 -2.65
CA ALA A 73 -13.41 -2.65 -3.46
C ALA A 73 -12.78 -3.09 -4.77
N THR A 74 -13.00 -2.31 -5.82
CA THR A 74 -12.29 -2.47 -7.08
C THR A 74 -11.29 -1.33 -7.14
N TRP A 75 -10.00 -1.68 -7.18
CA TRP A 75 -8.93 -0.70 -7.12
C TRP A 75 -8.59 -0.23 -8.52
N THR A 76 -8.71 1.08 -8.77
CA THR A 76 -8.64 1.62 -10.11
C THR A 76 -7.43 2.48 -10.40
N GLY A 77 -6.61 2.78 -9.40
CA GLY A 77 -5.38 3.53 -9.65
C GLY A 77 -4.85 4.19 -8.41
N ILE A 78 -3.61 4.67 -8.50
CA ILE A 78 -2.97 5.36 -7.40
C ILE A 78 -2.17 6.52 -7.98
N GLU A 79 -2.19 7.66 -7.29
CA GLU A 79 -1.41 8.83 -7.65
C GLU A 79 -0.48 9.15 -6.50
N ILE A 80 0.81 9.24 -6.78
CA ILE A 80 1.79 9.67 -5.79
C ILE A 80 1.90 11.18 -5.89
N LEU A 81 1.53 11.88 -4.84
CA LEU A 81 1.51 13.34 -4.84
C LEU A 81 2.82 13.95 -4.38
N GLN A 82 3.44 13.35 -3.36
CA GLN A 82 4.66 13.90 -2.82
C GLN A 82 5.45 12.82 -2.09
N GLU A 83 6.77 12.89 -2.20
CA GLU A 83 7.68 11.99 -1.50
C GLU A 83 8.68 12.82 -0.72
N THR A 84 8.92 12.47 0.54
CA THR A 84 9.89 13.15 1.37
C THR A 84 10.76 12.09 2.02
N GLY A 85 12.06 12.13 1.74
CA GLY A 85 12.93 11.05 2.21
C GLY A 85 12.57 9.73 1.57
N GLY A 86 12.83 8.64 2.25
CA GLY A 86 12.43 7.32 1.78
C GLY A 86 13.31 6.71 0.71
N GLY A 87 14.45 7.32 0.41
CA GLY A 87 15.38 6.76 -0.57
C GLY A 87 16.20 5.64 0.02
N THR A 88 17.03 5.04 -0.81
CA THR A 88 17.79 3.85 -0.40
C THR A 88 18.74 4.12 0.77
N ALA A 89 19.20 5.36 0.92
CA ALA A 89 20.10 5.72 2.01
C ALA A 89 19.39 6.30 3.23
N ASP A 90 18.07 6.45 3.17
CA ASP A 90 17.31 7.07 4.24
C ASP A 90 16.78 6.05 5.22
N GLN A 91 16.49 6.49 6.45
CA GLN A 91 15.90 5.62 7.47
C GLN A 91 14.41 5.91 7.66
N THR A 92 13.94 7.04 7.17
CA THR A 92 12.52 7.40 7.27
C THR A 92 12.07 7.97 5.95
N GLY A 93 10.76 7.92 5.72
CA GLY A 93 10.17 8.49 4.53
C GLY A 93 8.70 8.74 4.69
N VAL A 94 8.19 9.69 3.90
CA VAL A 94 6.77 10.03 3.87
C VAL A 94 6.32 10.01 2.43
N VAL A 95 5.20 9.38 2.17
CA VAL A 95 4.61 9.35 0.82
C VAL A 95 3.16 9.80 0.95
N GLU A 96 2.83 10.87 0.23
CA GLU A 96 1.44 11.31 0.16
C GLU A 96 0.86 10.84 -1.17
N PHE A 97 -0.32 10.23 -1.10
CA PHE A 97 -0.90 9.62 -2.30
C PHE A 97 -2.41 9.62 -2.24
N ILE A 98 -3.02 9.40 -3.41
CA ILE A 98 -4.46 9.17 -3.50
C ILE A 98 -4.65 7.82 -4.18
N ALA A 99 -5.38 6.93 -3.51
CA ALA A 99 -5.75 5.64 -4.08
C ALA A 99 -7.22 5.73 -4.51
N HIS A 100 -7.47 5.40 -5.76
CA HIS A 100 -8.83 5.45 -6.31
C HIS A 100 -9.43 4.05 -6.28
N TYR A 101 -10.67 3.97 -5.85
CA TYR A 101 -11.34 2.68 -5.83
C TYR A 101 -12.85 2.88 -5.94
N SER A 102 -13.56 1.79 -6.21
CA SER A 102 -15.01 1.84 -6.27
C SER A 102 -15.60 0.71 -5.45
N VAL A 103 -16.79 0.96 -4.90
CA VAL A 103 -17.57 -0.04 -4.19
C VAL A 103 -18.99 0.10 -4.67
N LYS A 104 -19.51 -0.96 -5.28
CA LYS A 104 -20.89 -0.97 -5.77
C LYS A 104 -21.22 0.25 -6.61
N ASP A 105 -20.43 0.52 -7.62
CA ASP A 105 -20.64 1.62 -8.57
C ASP A 105 -20.41 3.02 -8.02
N SER A 106 -20.01 3.14 -6.76
CA SER A 106 -19.65 4.44 -6.20
C SER A 106 -18.14 4.58 -6.21
N LEU A 107 -17.66 5.77 -6.59
CA LEU A 107 -16.23 6.06 -6.66
C LEU A 107 -15.75 6.72 -5.39
N PHE A 108 -14.59 6.31 -4.92
CA PHE A 108 -13.99 6.85 -3.71
C PHE A 108 -12.52 7.13 -3.92
N ASP A 109 -12.02 8.14 -3.20
CA ASP A 109 -10.60 8.47 -3.17
C ASP A 109 -10.12 8.34 -1.74
N HIS A 110 -9.03 7.58 -1.56
CA HIS A 110 -8.39 7.48 -0.26
C HIS A 110 -7.11 8.32 -0.32
N HIS A 111 -7.15 9.49 0.29
CA HIS A 111 -6.02 10.42 0.30
C HIS A 111 -5.32 10.30 1.64
N GLU A 112 -4.06 9.91 1.61
CA GLU A 112 -3.33 9.62 2.84
C GLU A 112 -1.89 10.11 2.72
N ARG A 113 -1.34 10.55 3.86
CA ARG A 113 0.10 10.77 4.00
C ARG A 113 0.62 9.65 4.87
N ALA A 114 1.36 8.74 4.28
CA ALA A 114 1.85 7.54 4.95
C ALA A 114 3.29 7.74 5.38
N GLU A 115 3.60 7.32 6.62
CA GLU A 115 4.93 7.42 7.17
C GLU A 115 5.56 6.04 7.21
N PHE A 116 6.82 5.98 6.80
CA PHE A 116 7.56 4.73 6.71
C PHE A 116 8.88 4.84 7.45
N GLU A 117 9.33 3.72 7.96
CA GLU A 117 10.60 3.66 8.67
C GLU A 117 11.31 2.38 8.30
N LYS A 118 12.64 2.44 8.25
CA LYS A 118 13.43 1.26 7.98
C LYS A 118 13.77 0.59 9.31
N LEU A 119 13.27 -0.63 9.49
CA LEU A 119 13.48 -1.41 10.70
C LEU A 119 14.25 -2.66 10.32
N ASP A 120 15.42 -2.85 10.92
CA ASP A 120 16.28 -3.99 10.58
C ASP A 120 16.55 -4.06 9.09
N GLY A 121 16.73 -2.90 8.46
CA GLY A 121 17.06 -2.83 7.04
C GLY A 121 15.88 -2.97 6.10
N GLU A 122 14.65 -3.07 6.62
CA GLU A 122 13.47 -3.22 5.78
C GLU A 122 12.48 -2.10 6.03
N TRP A 123 11.93 -1.56 4.95
CA TRP A 123 10.92 -0.52 5.05
C TRP A 123 9.62 -1.07 5.62
N ARG A 124 9.02 -0.36 6.55
CA ARG A 124 7.74 -0.71 7.15
C ARG A 124 6.83 0.50 7.21
N PHE A 125 5.53 0.27 7.02
CA PHE A 125 4.53 1.31 7.21
C PHE A 125 4.29 1.47 8.71
N ILE A 126 4.46 2.69 9.24
CA ILE A 126 4.35 2.89 10.68
C ILE A 126 3.18 3.77 11.09
N ASP A 127 2.67 4.61 10.22
CA ASP A 127 1.54 5.48 10.56
C ASP A 127 1.00 6.12 9.31
N GLY A 128 -0.24 6.60 9.38
CA GLY A 128 -0.86 7.27 8.25
C GLY A 128 -1.82 8.33 8.72
N HIS A 129 -1.86 9.44 7.98
CA HIS A 129 -2.83 10.49 8.20
C HIS A 129 -3.77 10.52 7.00
N ILE A 130 -5.05 10.31 7.24
CA ILE A 130 -6.06 10.27 6.19
C ILE A 130 -6.72 11.62 6.10
N PHE A 131 -6.77 12.20 4.89
CA PHE A 131 -7.38 13.50 4.65
C PHE A 131 -8.83 13.34 4.23
N GLY A 132 -9.64 14.34 4.58
CA GLY A 132 -11.03 14.38 4.15
C GLY A 132 -11.87 13.29 4.79
N PRO A 133 -13.05 13.02 4.24
CA PRO A 133 -13.89 11.96 4.78
C PRO A 133 -13.24 10.61 4.63
N ALA A 134 -13.24 9.82 5.70
CA ALA A 134 -12.65 8.49 5.66
C ALA A 134 -13.49 7.59 4.75
N PRO A 135 -12.86 6.62 4.09
CA PRO A 135 -13.62 5.64 3.31
C PRO A 135 -14.58 4.89 4.21
N VAL A 136 -15.82 4.72 3.72
CA VAL A 136 -16.84 4.07 4.51
C VAL A 136 -16.43 2.70 4.97
N LYS A 137 -15.75 1.97 4.15
CA LYS A 137 -15.46 0.59 4.42
C LYS A 137 -14.39 0.35 5.46
N ARG A 138 -13.58 1.37 5.73
CA ARG A 138 -12.47 1.16 6.63
C ARG A 138 -12.88 0.87 8.04
N GLU A 139 -14.05 1.32 8.40
CA GLU A 139 -14.48 1.19 9.76
C GLU A 139 -15.14 -0.08 10.06
N GLU A 140 -15.45 -0.85 9.10
CA GLU A 140 -16.20 -2.06 9.38
C GLU A 140 -15.39 -3.29 9.48
#